data_4bc3f4c5dfb67b7c0e4e8b8068220694
#
_entry.id   4bc3f4c5dfb67b7c0e4e8b8068220694
#
_cell.length_a   1.000
_cell.length_b   1.000
_cell.length_c   1.000
_cell.angle_alpha   90.00
_cell.angle_beta   90.00
_cell.angle_gamma   90.00
#
_symmetry.space_group_name_H-M   'P 1'
#
loop_
_entity.id
_entity.type
_entity.pdbx_description
1 polymer ?
#
loop_
_entity_poly.entity_id
_entity_poly.type
_entity_poly.pdbx_seq_one_letter_code
_entity_poly.pdbx_strand_id
1 'polypeptide(L)'
;MKKIFEWDRLLFNDLPIEFVAEVAFRTIVMFIVVLLTLKFTGKRGVKQLSVFEVVIIISLGSAAGDPMFYEDVGLVPAITVFLIILIMYRAVTWLLGKSKWFENFMEGTAKCLIEDGQFSLSSFQREDLAQDEFFAELRQKSIEHLGQVRYAYMETNGTISVFFYDDDNVKYGLPLRPQLFNMRSTVISKSGIYACTFCANTQALEPTTGNCTVCSRKEWVHAINTKRIV
;
A
#
# COMPACT_ATOMS: atom_id res chain seq x y z
N MET A 1 -22.75 -42.31 -24.26
CA MET A 1 -22.66 -41.37 -23.12
C MET A 1 -21.18 -41.15 -22.84
N LYS A 2 -20.64 -39.92 -23.10
CA LYS A 2 -19.27 -39.58 -22.66
C LYS A 2 -19.25 -39.67 -21.13
N LYS A 3 -18.33 -40.46 -20.58
CA LYS A 3 -18.13 -40.50 -19.13
C LYS A 3 -17.78 -39.11 -18.68
N ILE A 4 -18.51 -38.55 -17.70
CA ILE A 4 -18.30 -37.21 -17.18
C ILE A 4 -16.89 -37.08 -16.52
N PHE A 5 -16.33 -38.20 -16.03
CA PHE A 5 -15.01 -38.32 -15.49
C PHE A 5 -14.19 -39.36 -16.27
N GLU A 6 -13.25 -38.89 -17.07
CA GLU A 6 -12.18 -39.68 -17.69
C GLU A 6 -10.90 -39.40 -16.87
N TRP A 7 -10.49 -40.34 -16.01
CA TRP A 7 -9.41 -40.16 -15.06
C TRP A 7 -8.08 -39.87 -15.73
N ASP A 8 -7.78 -40.52 -16.85
CA ASP A 8 -6.54 -40.30 -17.61
C ASP A 8 -6.47 -38.87 -18.14
N ARG A 9 -7.54 -38.37 -18.72
CA ARG A 9 -7.65 -36.99 -19.17
C ARG A 9 -7.60 -36.00 -18.00
N LEU A 10 -8.25 -36.32 -16.88
CA LEU A 10 -8.28 -35.45 -15.71
C LEU A 10 -6.93 -35.33 -15.01
N LEU A 11 -6.16 -36.46 -14.93
CA LEU A 11 -4.91 -36.53 -14.19
C LEU A 11 -3.69 -36.25 -15.06
N PHE A 12 -3.70 -36.67 -16.33
CA PHE A 12 -2.52 -36.63 -17.18
C PHE A 12 -2.76 -35.85 -18.51
N ASN A 13 -4.01 -35.39 -18.76
CA ASN A 13 -4.40 -34.71 -20.01
C ASN A 13 -3.93 -35.46 -21.27
N ASP A 14 -4.06 -36.79 -21.25
CA ASP A 14 -3.63 -37.72 -22.31
C ASP A 14 -2.10 -37.75 -22.55
N LEU A 15 -1.31 -37.14 -21.64
CA LEU A 15 0.16 -37.14 -21.70
C LEU A 15 0.70 -38.47 -21.11
N PRO A 16 1.85 -38.95 -21.61
CA PRO A 16 2.47 -40.16 -21.10
C PRO A 16 3.01 -39.92 -19.65
N ILE A 17 3.02 -40.97 -18.82
CA ILE A 17 3.47 -40.86 -17.43
C ILE A 17 4.95 -40.42 -17.33
N GLU A 18 5.76 -40.70 -18.34
CA GLU A 18 7.13 -40.28 -18.47
C GLU A 18 7.26 -38.75 -18.49
N PHE A 19 6.23 -38.04 -18.96
CA PHE A 19 6.19 -36.59 -18.96
C PHE A 19 6.21 -35.99 -17.53
N VAL A 20 5.74 -36.73 -16.53
CA VAL A 20 5.82 -36.30 -15.13
C VAL A 20 7.28 -36.14 -14.67
N ALA A 21 8.17 -37.02 -15.13
CA ALA A 21 9.59 -36.91 -14.84
C ALA A 21 10.22 -35.69 -15.52
N GLU A 22 9.78 -35.39 -16.75
CA GLU A 22 10.19 -34.18 -17.48
C GLU A 22 9.70 -32.92 -16.78
N VAL A 23 8.44 -32.86 -16.35
CA VAL A 23 7.88 -31.76 -15.53
C VAL A 23 8.71 -31.54 -14.26
N ALA A 24 9.06 -32.61 -13.55
CA ALA A 24 9.89 -32.52 -12.35
C ALA A 24 11.26 -31.90 -12.65
N PHE A 25 11.93 -32.37 -13.71
CA PHE A 25 13.21 -31.80 -14.16
C PHE A 25 13.10 -30.32 -14.55
N ARG A 26 12.12 -29.98 -15.39
CA ARG A 26 11.84 -28.61 -15.84
C ARG A 26 11.55 -27.68 -14.66
N THR A 27 10.78 -28.16 -13.68
CA THR A 27 10.47 -27.42 -12.45
C THR A 27 11.73 -27.12 -11.64
N ILE A 28 12.61 -28.09 -11.45
CA ILE A 28 13.88 -27.88 -10.73
C ILE A 28 14.75 -26.82 -11.45
N VAL A 29 14.88 -26.94 -12.78
CA VAL A 29 15.67 -25.99 -13.57
C VAL A 29 15.08 -24.58 -13.44
N MET A 30 13.78 -24.43 -13.67
CA MET A 30 13.12 -23.11 -13.63
C MET A 30 13.12 -22.53 -12.20
N PHE A 31 12.97 -23.35 -11.17
CA PHE A 31 13.10 -22.91 -9.80
C PHE A 31 14.48 -22.30 -9.49
N ILE A 32 15.56 -22.96 -9.99
CA ILE A 32 16.93 -22.42 -9.87
C ILE A 32 17.05 -21.10 -10.64
N VAL A 33 16.50 -21.01 -11.85
CA VAL A 33 16.52 -19.80 -12.68
C VAL A 33 15.82 -18.64 -11.97
N VAL A 34 14.63 -18.88 -11.39
CA VAL A 34 13.88 -17.88 -10.60
C VAL A 34 14.71 -17.42 -9.40
N LEU A 35 15.26 -18.37 -8.62
CA LEU A 35 16.08 -18.03 -7.44
C LEU A 35 17.30 -17.18 -7.82
N LEU A 36 18.01 -17.55 -8.88
CA LEU A 36 19.16 -16.77 -9.37
C LEU A 36 18.72 -15.38 -9.83
N THR A 37 17.62 -15.27 -10.57
CA THR A 37 17.10 -14.00 -11.04
C THR A 37 16.73 -13.10 -9.87
N LEU A 38 15.98 -13.59 -8.89
CA LEU A 38 15.62 -12.84 -7.67
C LEU A 38 16.86 -12.46 -6.85
N LYS A 39 17.89 -13.31 -6.79
CA LYS A 39 19.15 -12.96 -6.13
C LYS A 39 19.85 -11.78 -6.84
N PHE A 40 19.80 -11.73 -8.15
CA PHE A 40 20.41 -10.66 -8.95
C PHE A 40 19.60 -9.35 -8.98
N THR A 41 18.29 -9.37 -8.70
CA THR A 41 17.47 -8.16 -8.59
C THR A 41 17.77 -7.36 -7.31
N GLY A 42 18.35 -7.95 -6.27
CA GLY A 42 18.86 -7.23 -5.10
C GLY A 42 18.18 -7.59 -3.80
N LYS A 43 18.67 -7.01 -2.68
CA LYS A 43 18.25 -7.35 -1.30
C LYS A 43 17.15 -6.43 -0.75
N ARG A 44 16.35 -5.75 -1.57
CA ARG A 44 15.24 -4.95 -1.05
C ARG A 44 14.22 -5.90 -0.40
N GLY A 45 13.96 -5.68 0.89
CA GLY A 45 13.03 -6.52 1.64
C GLY A 45 11.62 -6.44 1.05
N VAL A 46 10.88 -7.54 1.07
CA VAL A 46 9.52 -7.68 0.51
C VAL A 46 8.56 -6.58 1.00
N LYS A 47 8.83 -5.95 2.14
CA LYS A 47 8.03 -4.86 2.70
C LYS A 47 8.19 -3.50 1.99
N GLN A 48 9.17 -3.35 1.09
CA GLN A 48 9.50 -2.08 0.43
C GLN A 48 9.59 -2.21 -1.09
N LEU A 49 8.88 -3.19 -1.66
CA LEU A 49 8.83 -3.36 -3.12
C LEU A 49 8.09 -2.17 -3.74
N SER A 50 8.68 -1.58 -4.76
CA SER A 50 7.98 -0.62 -5.62
C SER A 50 6.95 -1.34 -6.50
N VAL A 51 5.96 -0.60 -7.01
CA VAL A 51 4.97 -1.15 -7.96
C VAL A 51 5.67 -1.80 -9.15
N PHE A 52 6.76 -1.21 -9.63
CA PHE A 52 7.59 -1.75 -10.71
C PHE A 52 8.19 -3.12 -10.35
N GLU A 53 8.71 -3.29 -9.15
CA GLU A 53 9.28 -4.57 -8.69
C GLU A 53 8.20 -5.66 -8.54
N VAL A 54 7.01 -5.29 -8.08
CA VAL A 54 5.86 -6.20 -8.00
C VAL A 54 5.46 -6.71 -9.40
N VAL A 55 5.36 -5.82 -10.39
CA VAL A 55 5.04 -6.19 -11.78
C VAL A 55 6.07 -7.17 -12.34
N ILE A 56 7.36 -6.95 -12.08
CA ILE A 56 8.42 -7.86 -12.52
C ILE A 56 8.29 -9.23 -11.85
N ILE A 57 8.05 -9.28 -10.54
CA ILE A 57 7.90 -10.57 -9.81
C ILE A 57 6.73 -11.37 -10.38
N ILE A 58 5.58 -10.72 -10.64
CA ILE A 58 4.41 -11.38 -11.24
C ILE A 58 4.75 -11.88 -12.65
N SER A 59 5.42 -11.07 -13.48
CA SER A 59 5.83 -11.44 -14.83
C SER A 59 6.80 -12.62 -14.84
N LEU A 60 7.77 -12.64 -13.91
CA LEU A 60 8.70 -13.76 -13.75
C LEU A 60 7.98 -15.04 -13.30
N GLY A 61 6.97 -14.93 -12.43
CA GLY A 61 6.17 -16.08 -12.00
C GLY A 61 5.41 -16.72 -13.16
N SER A 62 4.79 -15.91 -14.03
CA SER A 62 4.12 -16.39 -15.24
C SER A 62 5.11 -17.03 -16.22
N ALA A 63 6.20 -16.35 -16.54
CA ALA A 63 7.24 -16.84 -17.46
C ALA A 63 7.95 -18.12 -16.96
N ALA A 64 7.93 -18.38 -15.65
CA ALA A 64 8.46 -19.62 -15.08
C ALA A 64 7.47 -20.77 -15.19
N GLY A 65 6.17 -20.48 -15.07
CA GLY A 65 5.11 -21.50 -15.05
C GLY A 65 4.97 -22.22 -16.39
N ASP A 66 4.93 -21.48 -17.48
CA ASP A 66 4.69 -22.05 -18.81
C ASP A 66 5.67 -23.19 -19.18
N PRO A 67 7.00 -23.02 -19.07
CA PRO A 67 7.95 -24.09 -19.41
C PRO A 67 7.93 -25.27 -18.41
N MET A 68 7.30 -25.11 -17.23
CA MET A 68 7.14 -26.21 -16.28
C MET A 68 6.00 -27.14 -16.68
N PHE A 69 4.91 -26.58 -17.25
CA PHE A 69 3.67 -27.32 -17.53
C PHE A 69 3.47 -27.71 -18.98
N TYR A 70 4.00 -26.93 -19.94
CA TYR A 70 3.74 -27.13 -21.35
C TYR A 70 4.93 -27.76 -22.06
N GLU A 71 4.69 -28.87 -22.78
CA GLU A 71 5.73 -29.59 -23.52
C GLU A 71 6.27 -28.81 -24.72
N ASP A 72 5.44 -27.96 -25.34
CA ASP A 72 5.78 -27.12 -26.48
C ASP A 72 6.61 -25.89 -26.14
N VAL A 73 6.73 -25.57 -24.83
CA VAL A 73 7.57 -24.46 -24.35
C VAL A 73 8.97 -24.96 -23.96
N GLY A 74 9.97 -24.54 -24.73
CA GLY A 74 11.37 -24.94 -24.47
C GLY A 74 12.01 -24.17 -23.31
N LEU A 75 12.91 -24.81 -22.56
CA LEU A 75 13.66 -24.18 -21.45
C LEU A 75 14.56 -23.04 -21.93
N VAL A 76 15.19 -23.16 -23.11
CA VAL A 76 16.11 -22.13 -23.62
C VAL A 76 15.38 -20.81 -23.94
N PRO A 77 14.26 -20.80 -24.65
CA PRO A 77 13.45 -19.59 -24.80
C PRO A 77 13.02 -18.99 -23.45
N ALA A 78 12.60 -19.82 -22.50
CA ALA A 78 12.22 -19.35 -21.16
C ALA A 78 13.39 -18.66 -20.45
N ILE A 79 14.56 -19.27 -20.39
CA ILE A 79 15.77 -18.67 -19.79
C ILE A 79 16.14 -17.35 -20.48
N THR A 80 15.94 -17.27 -21.81
CA THR A 80 16.18 -16.02 -22.56
C THR A 80 15.25 -14.91 -22.09
N VAL A 81 13.97 -15.20 -21.83
CA VAL A 81 13.03 -14.21 -21.27
C VAL A 81 13.54 -13.70 -19.92
N PHE A 82 13.97 -14.60 -19.03
CA PHE A 82 14.52 -14.22 -17.71
C PHE A 82 15.76 -13.32 -17.84
N LEU A 83 16.67 -13.62 -18.76
CA LEU A 83 17.87 -12.80 -19.01
C LEU A 83 17.49 -11.40 -19.51
N ILE A 84 16.55 -11.31 -20.44
CA ILE A 84 16.06 -10.01 -20.96
C ILE A 84 15.40 -9.20 -19.85
N ILE A 85 14.52 -9.81 -19.06
CA ILE A 85 13.87 -9.14 -17.91
C ILE A 85 14.92 -8.63 -16.92
N LEU A 86 15.94 -9.42 -16.62
CA LEU A 86 17.02 -9.03 -15.72
C LEU A 86 17.83 -7.84 -16.25
N ILE A 87 18.13 -7.82 -17.56
CA ILE A 87 18.81 -6.69 -18.20
C ILE A 87 17.94 -5.44 -18.15
N MET A 88 16.65 -5.56 -18.49
CA MET A 88 15.70 -4.45 -18.42
C MET A 88 15.56 -3.92 -16.98
N TYR A 89 15.45 -4.81 -16.00
CA TYR A 89 15.40 -4.43 -14.58
C TYR A 89 16.64 -3.61 -14.19
N ARG A 90 17.84 -4.06 -14.56
CA ARG A 90 19.09 -3.33 -14.31
C ARG A 90 19.11 -1.96 -14.99
N ALA A 91 18.66 -1.89 -16.24
CA ALA A 91 18.60 -0.64 -16.99
C ALA A 91 17.63 0.36 -16.33
N VAL A 92 16.41 -0.08 -15.95
CA VAL A 92 15.41 0.75 -15.27
C VAL A 92 15.92 1.20 -13.90
N THR A 93 16.45 0.29 -13.08
CA THR A 93 16.99 0.62 -11.76
C THR A 93 18.15 1.62 -11.83
N TRP A 94 19.02 1.48 -12.83
CA TRP A 94 20.10 2.44 -13.09
C TRP A 94 19.52 3.81 -13.47
N LEU A 95 18.50 3.84 -14.33
CA LEU A 95 17.84 5.08 -14.76
C LEU A 95 17.10 5.78 -13.63
N LEU A 96 16.42 5.02 -12.75
CA LEU A 96 15.79 5.52 -11.52
C LEU A 96 16.82 6.23 -10.62
N GLY A 97 18.01 5.63 -10.43
CA GLY A 97 19.07 6.24 -9.64
C GLY A 97 19.73 7.48 -10.28
N LYS A 98 19.58 7.68 -11.60
CA LYS A 98 20.23 8.76 -12.34
C LYS A 98 19.33 9.94 -12.69
N SER A 99 18.03 9.71 -12.83
CA SER A 99 17.05 10.71 -13.28
C SER A 99 15.92 10.87 -12.30
N LYS A 100 15.91 12.00 -11.58
CA LYS A 100 14.82 12.34 -10.64
C LYS A 100 13.46 12.47 -11.33
N TRP A 101 13.44 12.94 -12.58
CA TRP A 101 12.22 12.99 -13.38
C TRP A 101 11.67 11.59 -13.64
N PHE A 102 12.54 10.66 -14.02
CA PHE A 102 12.14 9.28 -14.29
C PHE A 102 11.69 8.55 -13.01
N GLU A 103 12.40 8.77 -11.89
CA GLU A 103 11.98 8.27 -10.57
C GLU A 103 10.58 8.75 -10.21
N ASN A 104 10.32 10.06 -10.29
CA ASN A 104 9.01 10.65 -9.98
C ASN A 104 7.90 10.15 -10.94
N PHE A 105 8.25 9.87 -12.21
CA PHE A 105 7.30 9.31 -13.17
C PHE A 105 6.94 7.86 -12.86
N MET A 106 7.90 7.04 -12.47
CA MET A 106 7.71 5.60 -12.23
C MET A 106 7.18 5.29 -10.83
N GLU A 107 7.65 5.98 -9.81
CA GLU A 107 7.35 5.68 -8.41
C GLU A 107 6.46 6.75 -7.77
N GLY A 108 6.32 7.91 -8.39
CA GLY A 108 5.59 9.04 -7.81
C GLY A 108 6.45 9.82 -6.80
N THR A 109 5.78 10.62 -5.96
CA THR A 109 6.39 11.42 -4.91
C THR A 109 5.64 11.26 -3.60
N ALA A 110 6.34 11.26 -2.48
CA ALA A 110 5.70 11.29 -1.17
C ALA A 110 4.79 12.52 -1.04
N LYS A 111 3.57 12.32 -0.49
CA LYS A 111 2.56 13.37 -0.36
C LYS A 111 2.22 13.63 1.09
N CYS A 112 2.25 14.90 1.49
CA CYS A 112 1.83 15.30 2.83
C CYS A 112 0.31 15.17 2.95
N LEU A 113 -0.15 14.30 3.84
CA LEU A 113 -1.58 14.08 4.12
C LEU A 113 -2.04 14.80 5.39
N ILE A 114 -1.15 14.96 6.36
CA ILE A 114 -1.41 15.69 7.60
C ILE A 114 -0.32 16.73 7.77
N GLU A 115 -0.73 17.96 8.07
CA GLU A 115 0.09 19.07 8.47
C GLU A 115 -0.54 19.73 9.69
N ASP A 116 0.27 19.88 10.76
CA ASP A 116 -0.16 20.49 12.03
C ASP A 116 -1.45 19.90 12.63
N GLY A 117 -1.64 18.58 12.53
CA GLY A 117 -2.80 17.89 13.07
C GLY A 117 -4.07 18.01 12.23
N GLN A 118 -3.98 18.58 11.03
CA GLN A 118 -5.10 18.76 10.11
C GLN A 118 -4.83 18.05 8.79
N PHE A 119 -5.89 17.65 8.09
CA PHE A 119 -5.74 17.09 6.75
C PHE A 119 -5.34 18.17 5.74
N SER A 120 -4.32 17.87 4.93
CA SER A 120 -4.02 18.61 3.71
C SER A 120 -5.09 18.30 2.68
N LEU A 121 -6.13 19.14 2.61
CA LEU A 121 -7.32 18.90 1.77
C LEU A 121 -6.97 18.69 0.30
N SER A 122 -5.98 19.44 -0.23
CA SER A 122 -5.54 19.33 -1.62
C SER A 122 -4.89 17.98 -1.94
N SER A 123 -4.21 17.38 -0.99
CA SER A 123 -3.57 16.08 -1.13
C SER A 123 -4.52 14.95 -0.80
N PHE A 124 -5.28 15.06 0.29
CA PHE A 124 -6.20 14.02 0.76
C PHE A 124 -7.35 13.73 -0.23
N GLN A 125 -7.86 14.76 -0.91
CA GLN A 125 -8.92 14.59 -1.93
C GLN A 125 -8.43 14.00 -3.26
N ARG A 126 -7.14 14.06 -3.53
CA ARG A 126 -6.54 13.52 -4.78
C ARG A 126 -6.11 12.07 -4.66
N GLU A 127 -5.92 11.60 -3.45
CA GLU A 127 -5.61 10.20 -3.19
C GLU A 127 -6.93 9.48 -2.93
N ASP A 128 -7.20 8.39 -3.65
CA ASP A 128 -8.39 7.53 -3.49
C ASP A 128 -8.32 6.72 -2.19
N LEU A 129 -7.78 7.32 -1.11
CA LEU A 129 -7.65 6.69 0.19
C LEU A 129 -8.91 6.94 1.01
N ALA A 130 -9.62 5.87 1.37
CA ALA A 130 -10.77 5.99 2.25
C ALA A 130 -10.32 6.47 3.65
N GLN A 131 -11.05 7.43 4.22
CA GLN A 131 -10.74 8.00 5.54
C GLN A 131 -10.59 6.92 6.62
N ASP A 132 -11.43 5.88 6.59
CA ASP A 132 -11.40 4.80 7.56
C ASP A 132 -10.14 3.93 7.45
N GLU A 133 -9.64 3.69 6.24
CA GLU A 133 -8.38 3.00 5.99
C GLU A 133 -7.19 3.81 6.50
N PHE A 134 -7.17 5.10 6.21
CA PHE A 134 -6.14 5.99 6.71
C PHE A 134 -6.12 6.05 8.25
N PHE A 135 -7.29 6.12 8.88
CA PHE A 135 -7.40 6.04 10.34
C PHE A 135 -6.89 4.70 10.88
N ALA A 136 -7.13 3.60 10.18
CA ALA A 136 -6.61 2.29 10.57
C ALA A 136 -5.07 2.26 10.55
N GLU A 137 -4.45 2.80 9.51
CA GLU A 137 -2.98 2.93 9.40
C GLU A 137 -2.38 3.78 10.53
N LEU A 138 -3.02 4.90 10.85
CA LEU A 138 -2.58 5.75 11.95
C LEU A 138 -2.73 5.06 13.32
N ARG A 139 -3.82 4.31 13.54
CA ARG A 139 -4.01 3.53 14.77
C ARG A 139 -2.98 2.42 14.92
N GLN A 140 -2.54 1.77 13.83
CA GLN A 140 -1.44 0.78 13.86
C GLN A 140 -0.12 1.40 14.34
N LYS A 141 0.04 2.73 14.20
CA LYS A 141 1.17 3.50 14.72
C LYS A 141 0.93 4.08 16.12
N SER A 142 -0.09 3.57 16.83
CA SER A 142 -0.46 3.99 18.19
C SER A 142 -0.84 5.47 18.30
N ILE A 143 -1.48 6.02 17.26
CA ILE A 143 -2.00 7.39 17.25
C ILE A 143 -3.45 7.36 17.69
N GLU A 144 -3.79 8.11 18.73
CA GLU A 144 -5.16 8.21 19.26
C GLU A 144 -5.97 9.33 18.62
N HIS A 145 -5.31 10.44 18.28
CA HIS A 145 -5.92 11.60 17.65
C HIS A 145 -4.91 12.41 16.82
N LEU A 146 -5.40 13.19 15.86
CA LEU A 146 -4.53 13.92 14.93
C LEU A 146 -3.71 15.03 15.60
N GLY A 147 -4.11 15.54 16.76
CA GLY A 147 -3.33 16.54 17.51
C GLY A 147 -1.99 16.04 18.04
N GLN A 148 -1.71 14.73 17.99
CA GLN A 148 -0.39 14.14 18.27
C GLN A 148 0.57 14.23 17.07
N VAL A 149 0.02 14.46 15.86
CA VAL A 149 0.74 14.38 14.59
C VAL A 149 1.09 15.77 14.09
N ARG A 150 2.40 16.03 13.92
CA ARG A 150 2.87 17.25 13.28
C ARG A 150 2.80 17.13 11.76
N TYR A 151 3.36 16.05 11.20
CA TYR A 151 3.29 15.73 9.78
C TYR A 151 3.03 14.25 9.57
N ALA A 152 2.25 13.89 8.55
CA ALA A 152 2.17 12.54 8.03
C ALA A 152 2.23 12.56 6.50
N TYR A 153 3.05 11.67 5.95
CA TYR A 153 3.27 11.53 4.52
C TYR A 153 2.86 10.15 4.05
N MET A 154 2.18 10.08 2.92
CA MET A 154 2.08 8.84 2.17
C MET A 154 3.31 8.71 1.28
N GLU A 155 4.07 7.65 1.52
CA GLU A 155 5.25 7.32 0.76
C GLU A 155 4.89 6.69 -0.60
N THR A 156 5.84 6.63 -1.52
CA THR A 156 5.63 6.08 -2.86
C THR A 156 5.26 4.60 -2.88
N ASN A 157 5.56 3.86 -1.81
CA ASN A 157 5.16 2.46 -1.61
C ASN A 157 3.83 2.29 -0.88
N GLY A 158 3.07 3.38 -0.67
CA GLY A 158 1.77 3.38 0.03
C GLY A 158 1.86 3.32 1.56
N THR A 159 3.04 3.29 2.16
CA THR A 159 3.19 3.33 3.63
C THR A 159 3.04 4.74 4.16
N ILE A 160 2.64 4.89 5.43
CA ILE A 160 2.50 6.19 6.07
C ILE A 160 3.69 6.46 6.99
N SER A 161 4.45 7.52 6.73
CA SER A 161 5.46 8.07 7.63
C SER A 161 4.84 9.13 8.53
N VAL A 162 5.18 9.14 9.82
CA VAL A 162 4.59 10.05 10.80
C VAL A 162 5.66 10.74 11.63
N PHE A 163 5.52 12.04 11.75
CA PHE A 163 6.31 12.90 12.65
C PHE A 163 5.39 13.47 13.73
N PHE A 164 5.74 13.23 14.97
CA PHE A 164 4.92 13.61 16.12
C PHE A 164 5.29 14.99 16.66
N TYR A 165 4.35 15.57 17.40
CA TYR A 165 4.69 16.61 18.36
C TYR A 165 5.40 16.01 19.58
N ASP A 166 6.20 16.82 20.25
CA ASP A 166 6.65 16.51 21.59
C ASP A 166 5.46 16.49 22.55
N ASP A 167 5.52 15.68 23.60
CA ASP A 167 4.38 15.47 24.52
C ASP A 167 3.84 16.76 25.14
N ASP A 168 4.68 17.76 25.35
CA ASP A 168 4.26 19.06 25.89
C ASP A 168 3.59 19.97 24.85
N ASN A 169 3.74 19.64 23.57
CA ASN A 169 3.20 20.39 22.44
C ASN A 169 2.02 19.70 21.75
N VAL A 170 1.50 18.61 22.33
CA VAL A 170 0.31 17.92 21.81
C VAL A 170 -0.89 18.86 21.81
N LYS A 171 -1.53 18.96 20.65
CA LYS A 171 -2.70 19.83 20.43
C LYS A 171 -3.99 19.04 20.61
N TYR A 172 -5.11 19.74 20.72
CA TYR A 172 -6.42 19.10 20.51
C TYR A 172 -6.54 18.60 19.07
N GLY A 173 -7.10 17.42 18.88
CA GLY A 173 -7.20 16.85 17.55
C GLY A 173 -8.37 15.90 17.37
N LEU A 174 -8.64 15.57 16.13
CA LEU A 174 -9.67 14.63 15.70
C LEU A 174 -9.38 13.24 16.28
N PRO A 175 -10.27 12.64 17.09
CA PRO A 175 -10.06 11.29 17.61
C PRO A 175 -10.13 10.25 16.50
N LEU A 176 -9.20 9.27 16.54
CA LEU A 176 -9.12 8.18 15.56
C LEU A 176 -9.78 6.89 16.07
N ARG A 177 -10.08 6.79 17.37
CA ARG A 177 -10.77 5.63 17.94
C ARG A 177 -12.22 5.61 17.44
N PRO A 178 -12.69 4.48 16.85
CA PRO A 178 -14.04 4.40 16.26
C PRO A 178 -15.17 4.79 17.22
N GLN A 179 -15.05 4.41 18.50
CA GLN A 179 -16.06 4.71 19.52
C GLN A 179 -16.23 6.23 19.71
N LEU A 180 -15.13 6.99 19.72
CA LEU A 180 -15.17 8.44 19.88
C LEU A 180 -15.57 9.12 18.57
N PHE A 181 -15.00 8.69 17.44
CA PHE A 181 -15.31 9.24 16.12
C PHE A 181 -16.78 9.07 15.75
N ASN A 182 -17.41 7.96 16.14
CA ASN A 182 -18.83 7.69 15.89
C ASN A 182 -19.79 8.56 16.71
N MET A 183 -19.29 9.31 17.72
CA MET A 183 -20.07 10.30 18.46
C MET A 183 -20.20 11.65 17.72
N ARG A 184 -19.81 11.70 16.44
CA ARG A 184 -19.91 12.89 15.59
C ARG A 184 -21.37 13.35 15.44
N SER A 185 -21.57 14.65 15.38
CA SER A 185 -22.87 15.29 15.26
C SER A 185 -22.79 16.59 14.49
N THR A 186 -23.90 16.98 13.86
CA THR A 186 -24.07 18.31 13.24
C THR A 186 -24.58 19.36 14.25
N VAL A 187 -24.99 18.94 15.43
CA VAL A 187 -25.50 19.80 16.50
C VAL A 187 -24.54 19.73 17.69
N ILE A 188 -24.04 20.89 18.11
CA ILE A 188 -23.22 21.03 19.30
C ILE A 188 -24.14 21.28 20.51
N SER A 189 -24.16 20.35 21.43
CA SER A 189 -25.01 20.42 22.63
C SER A 189 -24.34 21.06 23.84
N LYS A 190 -23.00 21.07 23.90
CA LYS A 190 -22.19 21.60 25.00
C LYS A 190 -21.02 22.40 24.47
N SER A 191 -20.63 23.46 25.20
CA SER A 191 -19.42 24.20 24.89
C SER A 191 -18.17 23.34 25.03
N GLY A 192 -17.21 23.46 24.12
CA GLY A 192 -15.99 22.68 24.15
C GLY A 192 -15.13 22.86 22.90
N ILE A 193 -14.02 22.13 22.84
CA ILE A 193 -13.17 22.08 21.67
C ILE A 193 -13.61 20.88 20.81
N TYR A 194 -13.94 21.17 19.57
CA TYR A 194 -14.42 20.18 18.59
C TYR A 194 -13.50 20.13 17.39
N ALA A 195 -13.37 18.97 16.79
CA ALA A 195 -12.67 18.73 15.54
C ALA A 195 -13.67 18.46 14.42
N CYS A 196 -13.47 19.12 13.29
CA CYS A 196 -14.23 18.84 12.07
C CYS A 196 -13.90 17.44 11.56
N THR A 197 -14.91 16.61 11.32
CA THR A 197 -14.72 15.20 10.89
C THR A 197 -14.09 15.09 9.49
N PHE A 198 -14.13 16.16 8.70
CA PHE A 198 -13.63 16.16 7.33
C PHE A 198 -12.19 16.70 7.18
N CYS A 199 -11.88 17.86 7.78
CA CYS A 199 -10.56 18.48 7.64
C CYS A 199 -9.70 18.44 8.90
N ALA A 200 -10.26 17.90 10.00
CA ALA A 200 -9.65 17.84 11.33
C ALA A 200 -9.32 19.20 11.96
N ASN A 201 -9.77 20.33 11.38
CA ASN A 201 -9.64 21.64 12.01
C ASN A 201 -10.35 21.65 13.36
N THR A 202 -9.67 22.17 14.39
CA THR A 202 -10.22 22.26 15.76
C THR A 202 -10.68 23.67 16.05
N GLN A 203 -11.88 23.78 16.67
CA GLN A 203 -12.48 25.06 17.06
C GLN A 203 -13.14 24.94 18.43
N ALA A 204 -13.08 26.03 19.21
CA ALA A 204 -13.95 26.18 20.37
C ALA A 204 -15.36 26.52 19.86
N LEU A 205 -16.32 25.69 20.19
CA LEU A 205 -17.71 25.86 19.78
C LEU A 205 -18.64 25.92 21.01
N GLU A 206 -19.60 26.84 20.93
CA GLU A 206 -20.75 26.91 21.83
C GLU A 206 -21.93 26.09 21.25
N PRO A 207 -22.99 25.80 22.03
CA PRO A 207 -24.17 25.12 21.52
C PRO A 207 -24.72 25.81 20.27
N THR A 208 -24.58 25.15 19.12
CA THR A 208 -24.89 25.72 17.80
C THR A 208 -24.91 24.67 16.71
N THR A 209 -25.25 25.09 15.49
CA THR A 209 -25.08 24.35 14.23
C THR A 209 -24.05 25.07 13.34
N GLY A 210 -22.82 25.19 13.83
CA GLY A 210 -21.79 25.98 13.16
C GLY A 210 -21.12 25.28 11.98
N ASN A 211 -20.62 26.06 11.02
CA ASN A 211 -19.82 25.57 9.90
C ASN A 211 -18.33 25.61 10.25
N CYS A 212 -17.57 24.65 9.77
CA CYS A 212 -16.10 24.67 9.84
C CYS A 212 -15.54 25.87 9.06
N THR A 213 -14.68 26.66 9.69
CA THR A 213 -14.05 27.85 9.07
C THR A 213 -13.09 27.49 7.93
N VAL A 214 -12.61 26.24 7.87
CA VAL A 214 -11.66 25.78 6.84
C VAL A 214 -12.36 25.12 5.65
N CYS A 215 -13.29 24.17 5.90
CA CYS A 215 -13.91 23.39 4.83
C CYS A 215 -15.42 23.59 4.68
N SER A 216 -16.02 24.47 5.49
CA SER A 216 -17.46 24.81 5.50
C SER A 216 -18.41 23.66 5.82
N ARG A 217 -17.90 22.47 6.20
CA ARG A 217 -18.71 21.33 6.64
C ARG A 217 -19.23 21.53 8.06
N LYS A 218 -20.31 20.79 8.42
CA LYS A 218 -21.07 21.00 9.66
C LYS A 218 -20.94 19.85 10.67
N GLU A 219 -20.19 18.80 10.35
CA GLU A 219 -20.11 17.63 11.19
C GLU A 219 -18.87 17.69 12.09
N TRP A 220 -19.09 17.50 13.39
CA TRP A 220 -18.10 17.71 14.43
C TRP A 220 -18.04 16.53 15.40
N VAL A 221 -16.88 16.32 15.99
CA VAL A 221 -16.68 15.41 17.11
C VAL A 221 -15.89 16.11 18.20
N HIS A 222 -16.08 15.75 19.45
CA HIS A 222 -15.32 16.32 20.56
C HIS A 222 -13.83 16.03 20.38
N ALA A 223 -13.02 17.07 20.35
CA ALA A 223 -11.56 16.94 20.20
C ALA A 223 -10.92 16.47 21.51
N ILE A 224 -9.88 15.67 21.42
CA ILE A 224 -9.10 15.18 22.55
C ILE A 224 -7.63 15.62 22.42
N ASN A 225 -6.92 15.70 23.57
CA ASN A 225 -5.53 16.10 23.64
C ASN A 225 -4.67 15.17 24.51
N THR A 226 -5.00 13.89 24.53
CA THR A 226 -4.25 12.89 25.28
C THR A 226 -2.80 12.83 24.80
N LYS A 227 -1.85 12.81 25.74
CA LYS A 227 -0.44 12.58 25.42
C LYS A 227 -0.22 11.14 24.96
N ARG A 228 0.80 10.90 24.16
CA ARG A 228 1.16 9.54 23.77
C ARG A 228 1.65 8.76 25.00
N ILE A 229 1.20 7.52 25.12
CA ILE A 229 1.75 6.55 26.06
C ILE A 229 2.79 5.74 25.27
N VAL A 230 4.06 5.91 25.62
CA VAL A 230 5.20 5.20 25.00
C VAL A 230 5.56 4.00 25.86
#